data_4e59978b58a910c41547475b2f719d8b
#
_entry.id   4e59978b58a910c41547475b2f719d8b
#
_cell.length_a   1.000
_cell.length_b   1.000
_cell.length_c   1.000
_cell.angle_alpha   90.00
_cell.angle_beta   90.00
_cell.angle_gamma   90.00
#
_symmetry.space_group_name_H-M   'P 1'
#
loop_
_entity.id
_entity.type
_entity.pdbx_description
1 polymer ?
#
loop_
_entity_poly.entity_id
_entity_poly.type
_entity_poly.pdbx_seq_one_letter_code
_entity_poly.pdbx_strand_id
1 'polypeptide(L)'
;MFQKLVAIEPVSLVPSAEKALYSFAGQVVMYPDIPANDDEIIARIGDADAVLLSYTSRINRYVLECCPNVKYIGMCCSLYSPESANVDIRYANERGITVTGIRDYGDEGVVEYVVSELVRCLHGFGQESWEQLPREITGLKVGIVGLGKSGGMIADALKFFGADISYYARSEKEAATAKGDCFWPLEKL
;
A
#
# COMPACT_ATOMS: atom_id res chain seq x y z
N MET A 1 -20.40 -1.66 -18.42
CA MET A 1 -20.99 -0.84 -17.36
C MET A 1 -21.64 -1.80 -16.38
N PHE A 2 -21.30 -1.72 -15.09
CA PHE A 2 -21.90 -2.55 -14.04
C PHE A 2 -23.33 -2.09 -13.76
N GLN A 3 -24.18 -3.00 -13.26
CA GLN A 3 -25.52 -2.64 -12.84
C GLN A 3 -25.48 -1.93 -11.49
N LYS A 4 -24.78 -2.53 -10.54
CA LYS A 4 -24.64 -2.01 -9.17
C LYS A 4 -23.23 -2.20 -8.65
N LEU A 5 -22.64 -1.11 -8.18
CA LEU A 5 -21.36 -1.08 -7.49
C LEU A 5 -21.57 -0.79 -6.02
N VAL A 6 -20.94 -1.59 -5.16
CA VAL A 6 -21.01 -1.41 -3.71
C VAL A 6 -19.61 -1.26 -3.14
N ALA A 7 -19.34 -0.17 -2.43
CA ALA A 7 -18.21 -0.08 -1.50
C ALA A 7 -18.67 -0.58 -0.14
N ILE A 8 -18.17 -1.76 0.28
CA ILE A 8 -18.64 -2.46 1.49
C ILE A 8 -18.15 -1.83 2.80
N GLU A 9 -17.23 -0.89 2.69
CA GLU A 9 -16.58 -0.17 3.79
C GLU A 9 -16.04 1.17 3.29
N PRO A 10 -15.51 2.06 4.15
CA PRO A 10 -14.87 3.30 3.72
C PRO A 10 -13.67 3.04 2.83
N VAL A 11 -13.70 3.52 1.60
CA VAL A 11 -12.60 3.36 0.60
C VAL A 11 -11.83 4.66 0.37
N SER A 12 -12.11 5.70 1.14
CA SER A 12 -11.39 6.99 1.20
C SER A 12 -11.11 7.62 -0.17
N LEU A 13 -12.10 7.60 -1.06
CA LEU A 13 -11.97 8.20 -2.39
C LEU A 13 -11.96 9.73 -2.29
N VAL A 14 -11.13 10.36 -3.12
CA VAL A 14 -11.25 11.80 -3.37
C VAL A 14 -12.55 12.10 -4.12
N PRO A 15 -13.15 13.31 -3.97
CA PRO A 15 -14.46 13.63 -4.57
C PRO A 15 -14.54 13.43 -6.09
N SER A 16 -13.44 13.65 -6.81
CA SER A 16 -13.37 13.40 -8.25
C SER A 16 -13.45 11.92 -8.62
N ALA A 17 -12.80 11.05 -7.82
CA ALA A 17 -12.85 9.60 -8.02
C ALA A 17 -14.23 9.04 -7.64
N GLU A 18 -14.82 9.49 -6.54
CA GLU A 18 -16.17 9.12 -6.16
C GLU A 18 -17.18 9.46 -7.25
N LYS A 19 -17.10 10.70 -7.78
CA LYS A 19 -17.95 11.12 -8.91
C LYS A 19 -17.76 10.25 -10.15
N ALA A 20 -16.54 9.78 -10.42
CA ALA A 20 -16.24 8.94 -11.57
C ALA A 20 -16.91 7.55 -11.48
N LEU A 21 -17.19 7.03 -10.27
CA LEU A 21 -17.84 5.73 -10.10
C LEU A 21 -19.20 5.66 -10.82
N TYR A 22 -19.95 6.76 -10.85
CA TYR A 22 -21.26 6.83 -11.51
C TYR A 22 -21.18 6.71 -13.04
N SER A 23 -20.00 6.83 -13.64
CA SER A 23 -19.79 6.53 -15.06
C SER A 23 -19.56 5.04 -15.33
N PHE A 24 -19.26 4.25 -14.30
CA PHE A 24 -18.97 2.82 -14.41
C PHE A 24 -20.14 1.92 -13.98
N ALA A 25 -21.04 2.44 -13.16
CA ALA A 25 -22.19 1.67 -12.64
C ALA A 25 -23.49 2.48 -12.69
N GLY A 26 -24.60 1.78 -12.93
CA GLY A 26 -25.95 2.40 -12.93
C GLY A 26 -26.41 2.80 -11.52
N GLN A 27 -25.98 2.05 -10.52
CA GLN A 27 -26.19 2.35 -9.10
C GLN A 27 -24.87 2.26 -8.34
N VAL A 28 -24.60 3.22 -7.45
CA VAL A 28 -23.45 3.20 -6.56
C VAL A 28 -23.95 3.33 -5.10
N VAL A 29 -23.52 2.39 -4.26
CA VAL A 29 -23.80 2.38 -2.82
C VAL A 29 -22.47 2.39 -2.08
N MET A 30 -22.31 3.28 -1.10
CA MET A 30 -21.08 3.36 -0.32
C MET A 30 -21.43 3.32 1.18
N TYR A 31 -20.87 2.35 1.89
CA TYR A 31 -21.03 2.24 3.34
C TYR A 31 -19.99 3.07 4.07
N PRO A 32 -20.40 3.83 5.10
CA PRO A 32 -19.52 4.74 5.83
C PRO A 32 -18.74 4.07 6.98
N ASP A 33 -19.00 2.79 7.25
CA ASP A 33 -18.49 2.03 8.37
C ASP A 33 -17.97 0.66 7.94
N ILE A 34 -17.15 0.04 8.79
CA ILE A 34 -16.56 -1.29 8.54
C ILE A 34 -17.59 -2.37 8.92
N PRO A 35 -17.85 -3.38 8.06
CA PRO A 35 -18.74 -4.48 8.38
C PRO A 35 -18.18 -5.34 9.53
N ALA A 36 -19.06 -5.79 10.43
CA ALA A 36 -18.67 -6.53 11.63
C ALA A 36 -18.23 -7.98 11.35
N ASN A 37 -18.74 -8.59 10.27
CA ASN A 37 -18.51 -10.00 9.92
C ASN A 37 -18.86 -10.31 8.47
N ASP A 38 -18.63 -11.55 8.05
CA ASP A 38 -18.88 -12.03 6.69
C ASP A 38 -20.36 -11.92 6.30
N ASP A 39 -21.30 -12.19 7.21
CA ASP A 39 -22.74 -12.09 6.91
C ASP A 39 -23.16 -10.65 6.60
N GLU A 40 -22.58 -9.68 7.29
CA GLU A 40 -22.80 -8.28 6.98
C GLU A 40 -22.16 -7.89 5.64
N ILE A 41 -20.96 -8.40 5.32
CA ILE A 41 -20.33 -8.20 4.01
C ILE A 41 -21.26 -8.74 2.91
N ILE A 42 -21.78 -9.95 3.07
CA ILE A 42 -22.72 -10.57 2.14
C ILE A 42 -23.99 -9.72 1.97
N ALA A 43 -24.56 -9.25 3.09
CA ALA A 43 -25.76 -8.41 3.07
C ALA A 43 -25.51 -7.07 2.33
N ARG A 44 -24.32 -6.44 2.54
CA ARG A 44 -23.94 -5.19 1.85
C ARG A 44 -23.73 -5.41 0.36
N ILE A 45 -23.08 -6.50 -0.05
CA ILE A 45 -22.89 -6.85 -1.47
C ILE A 45 -24.24 -7.11 -2.12
N GLY A 46 -25.08 -7.95 -1.51
CA GLY A 46 -26.42 -8.28 -2.01
C GLY A 46 -26.40 -8.75 -3.48
N ASP A 47 -27.07 -8.00 -4.34
CA ASP A 47 -27.18 -8.27 -5.78
C ASP A 47 -26.12 -7.56 -6.65
N ALA A 48 -25.15 -6.88 -6.05
CA ALA A 48 -24.13 -6.12 -6.77
C ALA A 48 -23.25 -7.00 -7.67
N ASP A 49 -22.87 -6.46 -8.83
CA ASP A 49 -21.95 -7.10 -9.77
C ASP A 49 -20.53 -6.48 -9.74
N ALA A 50 -20.34 -5.37 -9.00
CA ALA A 50 -19.05 -4.78 -8.71
C ALA A 50 -18.92 -4.42 -7.23
N VAL A 51 -17.74 -4.71 -6.63
CA VAL A 51 -17.46 -4.47 -5.21
C VAL A 51 -16.17 -3.67 -5.08
N LEU A 52 -16.17 -2.68 -4.18
CA LEU A 52 -14.96 -2.02 -3.69
C LEU A 52 -14.77 -2.32 -2.22
N LEU A 53 -13.52 -2.54 -1.83
CA LEU A 53 -13.11 -2.65 -0.43
C LEU A 53 -11.74 -2.00 -0.22
N SER A 54 -11.44 -1.67 1.03
CA SER A 54 -10.14 -1.20 1.48
C SER A 54 -9.34 -2.38 2.09
N TYR A 55 -8.46 -2.09 3.03
CA TYR A 55 -7.61 -3.09 3.70
C TYR A 55 -8.23 -3.66 5.00
N THR A 56 -9.36 -3.12 5.44
CA THR A 56 -9.99 -3.45 6.73
C THR A 56 -10.90 -4.67 6.69
N SER A 57 -11.54 -4.93 5.55
CA SER A 57 -12.39 -6.11 5.36
C SER A 57 -11.68 -7.19 4.53
N ARG A 58 -12.20 -8.41 4.62
CA ARG A 58 -11.71 -9.54 3.84
C ARG A 58 -12.86 -10.23 3.11
N ILE A 59 -12.71 -10.42 1.79
CA ILE A 59 -13.64 -11.20 0.97
C ILE A 59 -13.03 -12.60 0.76
N ASN A 60 -13.42 -13.52 1.62
CA ASN A 60 -13.00 -14.91 1.55
C ASN A 60 -13.89 -15.73 0.59
N ARG A 61 -13.57 -17.01 0.44
CA ARG A 61 -14.32 -17.94 -0.41
C ARG A 61 -15.80 -18.02 -0.05
N TYR A 62 -16.14 -18.07 1.24
CA TYR A 62 -17.53 -18.16 1.70
C TYR A 62 -18.36 -16.94 1.25
N VAL A 63 -17.81 -15.74 1.41
CA VAL A 63 -18.46 -14.51 0.93
C VAL A 63 -18.70 -14.56 -0.58
N LEU A 64 -17.69 -15.01 -1.34
CA LEU A 64 -17.81 -15.12 -2.79
C LEU A 64 -18.84 -16.18 -3.21
N GLU A 65 -18.94 -17.30 -2.51
CA GLU A 65 -19.96 -18.33 -2.76
C GLU A 65 -21.38 -17.81 -2.54
N CYS A 66 -21.58 -16.97 -1.52
CA CYS A 66 -22.87 -16.32 -1.23
C CYS A 66 -23.23 -15.17 -2.16
N CYS A 67 -22.27 -14.62 -2.92
CA CYS A 67 -22.45 -13.46 -3.81
C CYS A 67 -22.24 -13.87 -5.29
N PRO A 68 -23.18 -14.59 -5.92
CA PRO A 68 -22.99 -15.17 -7.25
C PRO A 68 -22.91 -14.12 -8.38
N ASN A 69 -23.43 -12.93 -8.18
CA ASN A 69 -23.50 -11.90 -9.22
C ASN A 69 -22.19 -11.12 -9.39
N VAL A 70 -21.27 -11.19 -8.42
CA VAL A 70 -20.01 -10.43 -8.45
C VAL A 70 -19.15 -10.84 -9.65
N LYS A 71 -18.75 -9.85 -10.44
CA LYS A 71 -17.88 -9.97 -11.62
C LYS A 71 -16.57 -9.20 -11.45
N TYR A 72 -16.56 -8.20 -10.59
CA TYR A 72 -15.43 -7.32 -10.38
C TYR A 72 -15.25 -6.99 -8.90
N ILE A 73 -13.99 -7.00 -8.46
CA ILE A 73 -13.60 -6.53 -7.12
C ILE A 73 -12.42 -5.57 -7.27
N GLY A 74 -12.62 -4.32 -6.82
CA GLY A 74 -11.59 -3.31 -6.75
C GLY A 74 -11.06 -3.19 -5.31
N MET A 75 -9.82 -3.59 -5.09
CA MET A 75 -9.12 -3.35 -3.82
C MET A 75 -8.57 -1.93 -3.84
N CYS A 76 -9.15 -1.03 -3.06
CA CYS A 76 -8.66 0.34 -2.83
C CYS A 76 -7.47 0.32 -1.85
N CYS A 77 -6.61 -0.67 -1.97
CA CYS A 77 -5.40 -0.90 -1.20
C CYS A 77 -4.38 -1.68 -2.03
N SER A 78 -3.20 -1.91 -1.46
CA SER A 78 -2.09 -2.58 -2.16
C SER A 78 -2.42 -4.03 -2.51
N LEU A 79 -2.11 -4.41 -3.75
CA LEU A 79 -2.16 -5.80 -4.23
C LEU A 79 -0.81 -6.16 -4.88
N TYR A 80 0.07 -6.84 -4.16
CA TYR A 80 1.39 -7.27 -4.67
C TYR A 80 1.40 -8.73 -5.13
N SER A 81 0.66 -9.60 -4.46
CA SER A 81 0.53 -11.02 -4.80
C SER A 81 -0.82 -11.56 -4.32
N PRO A 82 -1.28 -12.72 -4.84
CA PRO A 82 -2.49 -13.37 -4.34
C PRO A 82 -2.47 -13.64 -2.84
N GLU A 83 -1.29 -13.95 -2.28
CA GLU A 83 -1.12 -14.27 -0.86
C GLU A 83 -1.23 -13.03 0.04
N SER A 84 -0.91 -11.85 -0.50
CA SER A 84 -1.01 -10.57 0.22
C SER A 84 -2.41 -9.93 0.13
N ALA A 85 -3.29 -10.50 -0.69
CA ALA A 85 -4.61 -9.95 -0.92
C ALA A 85 -5.56 -10.23 0.26
N ASN A 86 -6.45 -9.28 0.54
CA ASN A 86 -7.60 -9.48 1.42
C ASN A 86 -8.84 -10.00 0.67
N VAL A 87 -8.64 -10.48 -0.55
CA VAL A 87 -9.63 -11.21 -1.38
C VAL A 87 -9.07 -12.58 -1.70
N ASP A 88 -9.90 -13.63 -1.69
CA ASP A 88 -9.51 -14.94 -2.20
C ASP A 88 -9.35 -14.89 -3.74
N ILE A 89 -8.17 -14.47 -4.17
CA ILE A 89 -7.82 -14.30 -5.60
C ILE A 89 -7.96 -15.61 -6.37
N ARG A 90 -7.60 -16.75 -5.76
CA ARG A 90 -7.65 -18.04 -6.44
C ARG A 90 -9.07 -18.42 -6.76
N TYR A 91 -9.94 -18.37 -5.77
CA TYR A 91 -11.35 -18.67 -5.97
C TYR A 91 -12.06 -17.63 -6.86
N ALA A 92 -11.71 -16.36 -6.75
CA ALA A 92 -12.20 -15.33 -7.64
C ALA A 92 -11.86 -15.63 -9.12
N ASN A 93 -10.62 -16.05 -9.40
CA ASN A 93 -10.19 -16.45 -10.75
C ASN A 93 -10.93 -17.69 -11.25
N GLU A 94 -11.15 -18.73 -10.42
CA GLU A 94 -11.93 -19.91 -10.77
C GLU A 94 -13.36 -19.56 -11.21
N ARG A 95 -13.92 -18.49 -10.62
CA ARG A 95 -15.24 -17.97 -10.95
C ARG A 95 -15.28 -16.93 -12.08
N GLY A 96 -14.12 -16.58 -12.64
CA GLY A 96 -14.03 -15.53 -13.67
C GLY A 96 -14.25 -14.11 -13.13
N ILE A 97 -14.08 -13.91 -11.80
CA ILE A 97 -14.17 -12.58 -11.17
C ILE A 97 -12.85 -11.86 -11.38
N THR A 98 -12.89 -10.67 -11.97
CA THR A 98 -11.73 -9.81 -12.11
C THR A 98 -11.43 -9.10 -10.78
N VAL A 99 -10.22 -9.27 -10.24
CA VAL A 99 -9.76 -8.56 -9.04
C VAL A 99 -8.61 -7.65 -9.41
N THR A 100 -8.73 -6.38 -9.05
CA THR A 100 -7.67 -5.38 -9.23
C THR A 100 -7.30 -4.74 -7.90
N GLY A 101 -6.09 -4.23 -7.80
CA GLY A 101 -5.62 -3.48 -6.65
C GLY A 101 -4.59 -2.44 -7.08
N ILE A 102 -4.08 -1.68 -6.11
CA ILE A 102 -3.18 -0.57 -6.35
C ILE A 102 -1.74 -1.00 -6.08
N ARG A 103 -0.81 -0.48 -6.88
CA ARG A 103 0.64 -0.64 -6.67
C ARG A 103 1.33 0.69 -6.82
N ASP A 104 2.49 0.79 -6.17
CA ASP A 104 3.43 1.90 -6.35
C ASP A 104 2.75 3.28 -6.20
N TYR A 105 2.01 3.45 -5.09
CA TYR A 105 1.35 4.69 -4.74
C TYR A 105 1.82 5.21 -3.38
N GLY A 106 1.98 6.53 -3.25
CA GLY A 106 2.36 7.18 -1.99
C GLY A 106 3.82 6.95 -1.58
N ASP A 107 4.66 6.36 -2.44
CA ASP A 107 6.08 6.13 -2.17
C ASP A 107 6.84 7.45 -1.96
N GLU A 108 6.51 8.48 -2.74
CA GLU A 108 7.07 9.82 -2.62
C GLU A 108 6.78 10.43 -1.25
N GLY A 109 5.55 10.33 -0.77
CA GLY A 109 5.16 10.82 0.56
C GLY A 109 5.90 10.10 1.70
N VAL A 110 6.18 8.81 1.54
CA VAL A 110 7.01 8.04 2.49
C VAL A 110 8.45 8.58 2.49
N VAL A 111 9.03 8.87 1.33
CA VAL A 111 10.38 9.45 1.22
C VAL A 111 10.44 10.82 1.89
N GLU A 112 9.48 11.70 1.59
CA GLU A 112 9.37 13.03 2.18
C GLU A 112 9.27 12.96 3.71
N TYR A 113 8.42 12.06 4.23
CA TYR A 113 8.29 11.86 5.67
C TYR A 113 9.61 11.41 6.30
N VAL A 114 10.26 10.37 5.75
CA VAL A 114 11.52 9.83 6.30
C VAL A 114 12.62 10.89 6.29
N VAL A 115 12.79 11.62 5.17
CA VAL A 115 13.81 12.67 5.07
C VAL A 115 13.52 13.81 6.04
N SER A 116 12.26 14.25 6.15
CA SER A 116 11.88 15.34 7.06
C SER A 116 12.11 14.99 8.52
N GLU A 117 11.72 13.76 8.94
CA GLU A 117 11.93 13.29 10.31
C GLU A 117 13.42 13.09 10.63
N LEU A 118 14.19 12.56 9.67
CA LEU A 118 15.65 12.44 9.85
C LEU A 118 16.31 13.79 10.06
N VAL A 119 15.99 14.77 9.21
CA VAL A 119 16.49 16.15 9.36
C VAL A 119 16.07 16.75 10.69
N ARG A 120 14.80 16.59 11.08
CA ARG A 120 14.28 17.06 12.36
C ARG A 120 15.08 16.49 13.55
N CYS A 121 15.33 15.19 13.54
CA CYS A 121 16.09 14.50 14.60
C CYS A 121 17.57 14.93 14.62
N LEU A 122 18.22 14.99 13.45
CA LEU A 122 19.65 15.34 13.34
C LEU A 122 19.95 16.79 13.74
N HIS A 123 19.05 17.72 13.40
CA HIS A 123 19.21 19.14 13.71
C HIS A 123 18.61 19.54 15.07
N GLY A 124 17.91 18.63 15.76
CA GLY A 124 17.30 18.92 17.06
C GLY A 124 16.08 19.85 16.97
N PHE A 125 15.35 19.84 15.85
CA PHE A 125 14.11 20.58 15.73
C PHE A 125 12.98 19.87 16.49
N GLY A 126 12.52 20.49 17.58
CA GLY A 126 11.50 19.93 18.46
C GLY A 126 12.09 19.45 19.79
N GLN A 127 11.35 18.54 20.46
CA GLN A 127 11.72 18.06 21.79
C GLN A 127 12.73 16.87 21.76
N GLU A 128 12.84 16.22 20.62
CA GLU A 128 13.71 15.06 20.45
C GLU A 128 14.81 15.37 19.46
N SER A 129 16.07 15.25 19.93
CA SER A 129 17.24 15.36 19.08
C SER A 129 18.06 14.08 19.16
N TRP A 130 18.73 13.73 18.08
CA TRP A 130 19.63 12.59 18.00
C TRP A 130 20.81 12.70 18.97
N GLU A 131 21.42 13.88 19.01
CA GLU A 131 22.58 14.19 19.86
C GLU A 131 22.44 15.62 20.42
N GLN A 132 23.35 16.00 21.33
CA GLN A 132 23.35 17.36 21.91
C GLN A 132 23.67 18.47 20.90
N LEU A 133 24.44 18.15 19.84
CA LEU A 133 24.79 19.09 18.77
C LEU A 133 24.13 18.67 17.46
N PRO A 134 23.70 19.64 16.64
CA PRO A 134 23.17 19.36 15.31
C PRO A 134 24.17 18.56 14.47
N ARG A 135 23.64 17.66 13.65
CA ARG A 135 24.41 16.82 12.75
C ARG A 135 23.85 16.89 11.34
N GLU A 136 24.71 16.79 10.34
CA GLU A 136 24.33 16.79 8.94
C GLU A 136 24.08 15.36 8.43
N ILE A 137 23.33 15.24 7.34
CA ILE A 137 23.16 13.95 6.63
C ILE A 137 24.45 13.56 5.91
N THR A 138 25.26 14.56 5.49
CA THR A 138 26.56 14.32 4.83
C THR A 138 27.48 13.44 5.67
N GLY A 139 27.92 12.32 5.11
CA GLY A 139 28.77 11.33 5.80
C GLY A 139 28.04 10.48 6.86
N LEU A 140 26.73 10.62 6.99
CA LEU A 140 25.93 9.77 7.86
C LEU A 140 25.90 8.35 7.30
N LYS A 141 26.17 7.35 8.12
CA LYS A 141 26.01 5.94 7.76
C LYS A 141 24.56 5.53 7.99
N VAL A 142 23.88 5.12 6.94
CA VAL A 142 22.46 4.74 6.98
C VAL A 142 22.29 3.30 6.55
N GLY A 143 21.68 2.50 7.44
CA GLY A 143 21.26 1.12 7.13
C GLY A 143 19.79 1.08 6.74
N ILE A 144 19.47 0.45 5.60
CA ILE A 144 18.10 0.30 5.11
C ILE A 144 17.71 -1.18 5.11
N VAL A 145 16.70 -1.54 5.89
CA VAL A 145 16.12 -2.89 5.90
C VAL A 145 14.97 -2.93 4.91
N GLY A 146 15.21 -3.59 3.77
CA GLY A 146 14.23 -3.68 2.68
C GLY A 146 14.46 -2.64 1.57
N LEU A 147 15.16 -3.03 0.51
CA LEU A 147 15.41 -2.18 -0.66
C LEU A 147 14.40 -2.49 -1.79
N GLY A 148 13.12 -2.25 -1.50
CA GLY A 148 12.03 -2.23 -2.47
C GLY A 148 11.89 -0.85 -3.12
N LYS A 149 10.67 -0.52 -3.61
CA LYS A 149 10.38 0.78 -4.23
C LYS A 149 10.70 1.94 -3.28
N SER A 150 10.01 2.05 -2.15
CA SER A 150 10.19 3.13 -1.17
C SER A 150 11.60 3.15 -0.58
N GLY A 151 12.15 1.98 -0.18
CA GLY A 151 13.52 1.90 0.37
C GLY A 151 14.59 2.35 -0.64
N GLY A 152 14.43 2.03 -1.93
CA GLY A 152 15.31 2.50 -2.99
C GLY A 152 15.23 4.02 -3.19
N MET A 153 14.03 4.59 -3.18
CA MET A 153 13.83 6.04 -3.28
C MET A 153 14.41 6.79 -2.07
N ILE A 154 14.27 6.22 -0.86
CA ILE A 154 14.89 6.77 0.36
C ILE A 154 16.42 6.73 0.24
N ALA A 155 16.99 5.62 -0.23
CA ALA A 155 18.43 5.49 -0.47
C ALA A 155 18.92 6.58 -1.43
N ASP A 156 18.26 6.75 -2.57
CA ASP A 156 18.62 7.76 -3.57
C ASP A 156 18.53 9.19 -3.00
N ALA A 157 17.48 9.49 -2.23
CA ALA A 157 17.31 10.81 -1.59
C ALA A 157 18.41 11.08 -0.56
N LEU A 158 18.72 10.14 0.32
CA LEU A 158 19.76 10.31 1.34
C LEU A 158 21.16 10.37 0.74
N LYS A 159 21.43 9.63 -0.33
CA LYS A 159 22.69 9.77 -1.10
C LYS A 159 22.85 11.13 -1.74
N PHE A 160 21.76 11.73 -2.24
CA PHE A 160 21.78 13.09 -2.74
C PHE A 160 22.29 14.09 -1.69
N PHE A 161 21.96 13.85 -0.41
CA PHE A 161 22.46 14.63 0.73
C PHE A 161 23.85 14.17 1.22
N GLY A 162 24.47 13.18 0.58
CA GLY A 162 25.82 12.74 0.92
C GLY A 162 25.92 11.66 2.01
N ALA A 163 24.84 10.92 2.27
CA ALA A 163 24.90 9.77 3.17
C ALA A 163 25.59 8.55 2.53
N ASP A 164 26.22 7.72 3.37
CA ASP A 164 26.75 6.40 3.01
C ASP A 164 25.68 5.34 3.25
N ILE A 165 25.22 4.68 2.18
CA ILE A 165 24.10 3.74 2.26
C ILE A 165 24.60 2.29 2.32
N SER A 166 24.11 1.57 3.33
CA SER A 166 24.14 0.12 3.40
C SER A 166 22.71 -0.43 3.44
N TYR A 167 22.49 -1.63 2.93
CA TYR A 167 21.14 -2.19 2.93
C TYR A 167 21.14 -3.70 3.14
N TYR A 168 20.01 -4.18 3.67
CA TYR A 168 19.62 -5.57 3.68
C TYR A 168 18.39 -5.80 2.82
N ALA A 169 18.39 -6.87 2.05
CA ALA A 169 17.24 -7.37 1.29
C ALA A 169 17.32 -8.90 1.18
N ARG A 170 16.26 -9.57 0.75
CA ARG A 170 16.25 -11.02 0.53
C ARG A 170 17.32 -11.49 -0.48
N SER A 171 17.74 -10.60 -1.36
CA SER A 171 18.83 -10.82 -2.33
C SER A 171 19.53 -9.49 -2.60
N GLU A 172 20.79 -9.56 -2.97
CA GLU A 172 21.54 -8.40 -3.46
C GLU A 172 20.84 -7.77 -4.68
N LYS A 173 20.91 -6.44 -4.78
CA LYS A 173 20.31 -5.65 -5.86
C LYS A 173 21.42 -5.05 -6.71
N GLU A 174 21.67 -5.63 -7.89
CA GLU A 174 22.71 -5.16 -8.80
C GLU A 174 22.65 -3.65 -9.08
N ALA A 175 21.42 -3.12 -9.27
CA ALA A 175 21.22 -1.70 -9.51
C ALA A 175 21.63 -0.81 -8.33
N ALA A 176 21.51 -1.28 -7.10
CA ALA A 176 21.94 -0.56 -5.89
C ALA A 176 23.47 -0.64 -5.74
N THR A 177 24.03 -1.82 -5.92
CA THR A 177 25.50 -2.02 -5.92
C THR A 177 26.17 -1.17 -6.99
N ALA A 178 25.60 -1.07 -8.18
CA ALA A 178 26.09 -0.20 -9.24
C ALA A 178 26.06 1.30 -8.89
N LYS A 179 25.17 1.70 -7.97
CA LYS A 179 25.09 3.05 -7.39
C LYS A 179 26.03 3.25 -6.19
N GLY A 180 26.78 2.20 -5.79
CA GLY A 180 27.70 2.22 -4.66
C GLY A 180 27.06 1.94 -3.30
N ASP A 181 25.84 1.37 -3.25
CA ASP A 181 25.22 0.91 -2.01
C ASP A 181 25.80 -0.44 -1.59
N CYS A 182 26.05 -0.62 -0.30
CA CYS A 182 26.63 -1.85 0.21
C CYS A 182 25.54 -2.84 0.66
N PHE A 183 25.51 -4.02 0.06
CA PHE A 183 24.67 -5.11 0.56
C PHE A 183 25.33 -5.78 1.78
N TRP A 184 24.58 -5.83 2.89
CA TRP A 184 25.05 -6.45 4.14
C TRP A 184 24.05 -7.46 4.69
N PRO A 185 24.53 -8.52 5.35
CA PRO A 185 23.69 -9.36 6.20
C PRO A 185 23.03 -8.52 7.29
N LEU A 186 21.85 -8.92 7.76
CA LEU A 186 21.09 -8.13 8.73
C LEU A 186 21.86 -7.92 10.04
N GLU A 187 22.66 -8.92 10.45
CA GLU A 187 23.46 -8.87 11.68
C GLU A 187 24.62 -7.85 11.60
N LYS A 188 24.92 -7.39 10.39
CA LYS A 188 26.05 -6.47 10.13
C LYS A 188 25.59 -5.05 9.82
N LEU A 189 24.30 -4.90 9.47
CA LEU A 189 23.70 -3.62 9.15
C LEU A 189 23.47 -2.79 10.41
#